data_1ce5f78e2fa4eae992e535a810b75d4e
#
_entry.id   1ce5f78e2fa4eae992e535a810b75d4e
#
_cell.length_a   1.000
_cell.length_b   1.000
_cell.length_c   1.000
_cell.angle_alpha   90.00
_cell.angle_beta   90.00
_cell.angle_gamma   90.00
#
_symmetry.space_group_name_H-M   'P 1'
#
loop_
_entity.id
_entity.type
_entity.pdbx_description
1 polymer ?
#
loop_
_entity_poly.entity_id
_entity_poly.type
_entity_poly.pdbx_seq_one_letter_code
_entity_poly.pdbx_strand_id
1 'polypeptide(L)'
;MEIKKFDIDNKHIEFVNESRSTRNGFKHETTMFINGCERGTNTVHYLNRTWECYPFQTCMRGCVRQLLENRIENLKSDFKFKNGYSKMTAKRKEEFEQLMSDDSICKFYNELLKKIGA
;
A
#
# COMPACT_ATOMS: atom_id res chain seq x y z
N MET A 1 -6.08 -1.85 20.54
CA MET A 1 -5.00 -1.83 19.54
C MET A 1 -4.82 -3.23 18.97
N GLU A 2 -4.83 -3.37 17.65
CA GLU A 2 -4.61 -4.65 16.99
C GLU A 2 -3.28 -4.62 16.26
N ILE A 3 -2.59 -5.75 16.23
CA ILE A 3 -1.29 -5.87 15.58
C ILE A 3 -1.28 -7.14 14.73
N LYS A 4 -0.80 -7.01 13.48
CA LYS A 4 -0.56 -8.15 12.58
C LYS A 4 0.87 -8.07 12.08
N LYS A 5 1.53 -9.22 12.02
CA LYS A 5 2.93 -9.33 11.62
C LYS A 5 3.08 -10.28 10.45
N PHE A 6 3.96 -9.91 9.52
CA PHE A 6 4.29 -10.71 8.35
C PHE A 6 5.80 -10.67 8.12
N ASP A 7 6.35 -11.74 7.58
CA ASP A 7 7.75 -11.79 7.18
C ASP A 7 7.84 -12.12 5.70
N ILE A 8 8.61 -11.33 4.96
CA ILE A 8 8.88 -11.55 3.55
C ILE A 8 10.38 -11.39 3.35
N ASP A 9 11.04 -12.44 2.89
CA ASP A 9 12.49 -12.50 2.76
C ASP A 9 13.13 -12.17 4.11
N ASN A 10 13.97 -11.14 4.19
CA ASN A 10 14.59 -10.73 5.43
C ASN A 10 13.92 -9.50 6.04
N LYS A 11 12.69 -9.18 5.59
CA LYS A 11 11.97 -8.02 6.06
C LYS A 11 10.86 -8.42 7.01
N HIS A 12 10.77 -7.70 8.12
CA HIS A 12 9.73 -7.88 9.12
C HIS A 12 8.72 -6.75 8.99
N ILE A 13 7.49 -7.10 8.68
CA ILE A 13 6.41 -6.13 8.47
C ILE A 13 5.42 -6.23 9.63
N GLU A 14 5.06 -5.08 10.17
CA GLU A 14 4.10 -5.00 11.26
C GLU A 14 3.04 -3.95 10.93
N PHE A 15 1.78 -4.32 11.10
CA PHE A 15 0.65 -3.39 10.98
C PHE A 15 0.06 -3.18 12.36
N VAL A 16 -0.08 -1.92 12.75
CA VAL A 16 -0.68 -1.54 14.02
C VAL A 16 -1.95 -0.76 13.72
N ASN A 17 -3.06 -1.20 14.27
CA ASN A 17 -4.32 -0.48 14.13
C ASN A 17 -4.73 0.13 15.46
N GLU A 18 -5.11 1.39 15.41
CA GLU A 18 -5.69 2.10 16.53
C GLU A 18 -7.09 2.56 16.11
N SER A 19 -8.06 2.28 16.98
CA SER A 19 -9.45 2.66 16.75
C SER A 19 -9.89 3.59 17.87
N ARG A 20 -10.64 4.61 17.51
CA ARG A 20 -11.19 5.55 18.50
C ARG A 20 -12.57 6.02 18.08
N SER A 21 -13.40 6.30 19.08
CA SER A 21 -14.69 6.93 18.85
C SER A 21 -14.46 8.38 18.46
N THR A 22 -15.26 8.84 17.50
CA THR A 22 -15.31 10.25 17.13
C THR A 22 -16.73 10.74 17.37
N ARG A 23 -16.92 12.04 17.27
CA ARG A 23 -18.24 12.64 17.47
C ARG A 23 -19.32 12.02 16.60
N ASN A 24 -18.96 11.62 15.37
CA ASN A 24 -19.92 11.14 14.38
C ASN A 24 -19.73 9.67 14.01
N GLY A 25 -18.89 8.92 14.72
CA GLY A 25 -18.67 7.52 14.39
C GLY A 25 -17.36 6.98 14.97
N PHE A 26 -16.65 6.19 14.16
CA PHE A 26 -15.37 5.58 14.55
C PHE A 26 -14.30 5.88 13.53
N LYS A 27 -13.09 6.12 14.01
CA LYS A 27 -11.92 6.31 13.17
C LYS A 27 -10.94 5.17 13.43
N HIS A 28 -10.53 4.51 12.34
CA HIS A 28 -9.53 3.45 12.38
C HIS A 28 -8.29 3.92 11.65
N GLU A 29 -7.15 3.87 12.32
CA GLU A 29 -5.89 4.28 11.74
C GLU A 29 -4.92 3.09 11.78
N THR A 30 -4.48 2.66 10.60
CA THR A 30 -3.56 1.55 10.45
C THR A 30 -2.21 2.08 9.97
N THR A 31 -1.16 1.78 10.71
CA THR A 31 0.20 2.19 10.37
C THR A 31 1.03 0.95 10.06
N MET A 32 1.80 1.03 8.98
CA MET A 32 2.68 -0.06 8.56
C MET A 32 4.13 0.28 8.89
N PHE A 33 4.80 -0.68 9.51
CA PHE A 33 6.23 -0.60 9.82
C PHE A 33 6.97 -1.69 9.08
N ILE A 34 8.13 -1.35 8.51
CA ILE A 34 9.04 -2.33 7.92
C ILE A 34 10.34 -2.23 8.68
N ASN A 35 10.74 -3.34 9.32
CA ASN A 35 11.93 -3.40 10.17
C ASN A 35 11.96 -2.28 11.22
N GLY A 36 10.79 -2.00 11.80
CA GLY A 36 10.64 -0.99 12.85
C GLY A 36 10.49 0.44 12.36
N CYS A 37 10.58 0.68 11.06
CA CYS A 37 10.45 2.03 10.48
C CYS A 37 9.07 2.23 9.88
N GLU A 38 8.39 3.30 10.26
CA GLU A 38 7.09 3.63 9.71
C GLU A 38 7.19 3.90 8.21
N ARG A 39 6.30 3.28 7.43
CA ARG A 39 6.30 3.40 5.97
C ARG A 39 5.00 3.91 5.38
N GLY A 40 3.90 3.75 6.08
CA GLY A 40 2.63 4.23 5.56
C GLY A 40 1.52 4.16 6.58
N THR A 41 0.50 4.96 6.35
CA THR A 41 -0.67 5.03 7.23
C THR A 41 -1.92 5.07 6.36
N ASN A 42 -2.94 4.35 6.78
CA ASN A 42 -4.25 4.39 6.16
C ASN A 42 -5.30 4.69 7.23
N THR A 43 -6.17 5.66 6.95
CA THR A 43 -7.21 6.07 7.87
C THR A 43 -8.57 5.82 7.25
N VAL A 44 -9.45 5.16 8.00
CA VAL A 44 -10.84 4.95 7.60
C VAL A 44 -11.74 5.53 8.68
N HIS A 45 -12.71 6.34 8.27
CA HIS A 45 -13.63 6.96 9.19
C HIS A 45 -15.06 6.56 8.84
N TYR A 46 -15.72 5.84 9.75
CA TYR A 46 -17.11 5.41 9.60
C TYR A 46 -18.02 6.41 10.30
N LEU A 47 -18.79 7.15 9.51
CA LEU A 47 -19.76 8.11 10.02
C LEU A 47 -21.07 7.41 10.35
N ASN A 48 -21.65 7.71 11.49
CA ASN A 48 -22.94 7.17 11.93
C ASN A 48 -23.01 5.67 11.93
N ARG A 49 -21.87 5.00 11.95
CA ARG A 49 -21.82 3.56 11.93
C ARG A 49 -20.97 3.05 13.06
N THR A 50 -21.15 1.82 13.31
CA THR A 50 -20.49 1.15 14.40
C THR A 50 -19.14 0.58 13.97
N TRP A 51 -18.34 0.26 14.93
CA TRP A 51 -17.08 -0.43 14.75
C TRP A 51 -17.25 -1.82 14.11
N GLU A 52 -18.48 -2.34 14.09
CA GLU A 52 -18.78 -3.64 13.48
C GLU A 52 -18.35 -3.74 12.02
N CYS A 53 -18.24 -2.60 11.35
CA CYS A 53 -17.84 -2.56 9.95
C CYS A 53 -16.33 -2.44 9.77
N TYR A 54 -15.55 -2.58 10.83
CA TYR A 54 -14.12 -2.38 10.76
C TYR A 54 -13.41 -3.51 10.00
N PRO A 55 -12.80 -3.19 8.86
CA PRO A 55 -12.06 -4.17 8.09
C PRO A 55 -10.56 -3.96 8.24
N PHE A 56 -9.94 -4.49 9.28
CA PHE A 56 -8.49 -4.36 9.48
C PHE A 56 -7.72 -4.82 8.25
N GLN A 57 -8.14 -5.95 7.66
CA GLN A 57 -7.53 -6.46 6.44
C GLN A 57 -7.58 -5.43 5.30
N THR A 58 -8.72 -4.77 5.12
CA THR A 58 -8.87 -3.73 4.10
C THR A 58 -7.94 -2.55 4.36
N CYS A 59 -7.79 -2.16 5.61
CA CYS A 59 -6.88 -1.07 5.99
C CYS A 59 -5.41 -1.43 5.76
N MET A 60 -5.02 -2.67 6.06
CA MET A 60 -3.68 -3.16 5.77
C MET A 60 -3.41 -3.14 4.27
N ARG A 61 -4.36 -3.65 3.48
CA ARG A 61 -4.25 -3.63 2.02
C ARG A 61 -4.16 -2.20 1.50
N GLY A 62 -4.95 -1.28 2.09
CA GLY A 62 -4.92 0.13 1.73
C GLY A 62 -3.54 0.76 1.92
N CYS A 63 -2.86 0.46 3.02
CA CYS A 63 -1.50 0.93 3.26
C CYS A 63 -0.55 0.46 2.17
N VAL A 64 -0.59 -0.83 1.85
CA VAL A 64 0.30 -1.41 0.85
C VAL A 64 -0.01 -0.89 -0.55
N ARG A 65 -1.29 -0.80 -0.89
CA ARG A 65 -1.71 -0.29 -2.21
C ARG A 65 -1.26 1.15 -2.43
N GLN A 66 -1.36 1.98 -1.40
CA GLN A 66 -0.93 3.37 -1.52
C GLN A 66 0.57 3.46 -1.81
N LEU A 67 1.38 2.66 -1.13
CA LEU A 67 2.82 2.61 -1.36
C LEU A 67 3.15 2.06 -2.74
N LEU A 68 2.42 1.04 -3.18
CA LEU A 68 2.60 0.47 -4.51
C LEU A 68 2.26 1.50 -5.60
N GLU A 69 1.14 2.20 -5.46
CA GLU A 69 0.74 3.24 -6.38
C GLU A 69 1.76 4.37 -6.45
N ASN A 70 2.29 4.79 -5.29
CA ASN A 70 3.34 5.81 -5.24
C ASN A 70 4.60 5.34 -5.97
N ARG A 71 4.97 4.07 -5.80
CA ARG A 71 6.12 3.50 -6.50
C ARG A 71 5.90 3.48 -8.00
N ILE A 72 4.71 3.06 -8.45
CA ILE A 72 4.35 3.03 -9.87
C ILE A 72 4.40 4.44 -10.46
N GLU A 73 3.87 5.44 -9.78
CA GLU A 73 3.92 6.84 -10.23
C GLU A 73 5.35 7.34 -10.37
N ASN A 74 6.22 7.00 -9.42
CA ASN A 74 7.62 7.37 -9.49
C ASN A 74 8.32 6.71 -10.68
N LEU A 75 8.08 5.43 -10.92
CA LEU A 75 8.62 4.72 -12.08
C LEU A 75 8.11 5.33 -13.39
N LYS A 76 6.84 5.70 -13.42
CA LYS A 76 6.22 6.32 -14.60
C LYS A 76 6.86 7.67 -14.92
N SER A 77 7.09 8.49 -13.90
CA SER A 77 7.73 9.79 -14.06
C SER A 77 9.15 9.63 -14.59
N ASP A 78 9.93 8.70 -14.03
CA ASP A 78 11.29 8.42 -14.47
C ASP A 78 11.30 7.91 -15.91
N PHE A 79 10.38 7.02 -16.24
CA PHE A 79 10.28 6.47 -17.58
C PHE A 79 9.97 7.56 -18.62
N LYS A 80 9.02 8.43 -18.30
CA LYS A 80 8.68 9.56 -19.17
C LYS A 80 9.85 10.52 -19.34
N PHE A 81 10.55 10.80 -18.26
CA PHE A 81 11.72 11.68 -18.31
C PHE A 81 12.79 11.11 -19.23
N LYS A 82 13.12 9.82 -19.09
CA LYS A 82 14.11 9.15 -19.92
C LYS A 82 13.72 9.12 -21.41
N ASN A 83 12.43 9.10 -21.70
CA ASN A 83 11.91 9.03 -23.06
C ASN A 83 11.43 10.38 -23.61
N GLY A 84 11.83 11.48 -22.97
CA GLY A 84 11.55 12.83 -23.44
C GLY A 84 10.10 13.24 -23.34
N TYR A 85 9.33 12.68 -22.43
CA TYR A 85 7.92 12.98 -22.20
C TYR A 85 7.02 12.78 -23.44
N SER A 86 7.44 11.96 -24.38
CA SER A 86 6.61 11.67 -25.55
C SER A 86 5.42 10.78 -25.19
N LYS A 87 4.42 10.75 -26.09
CA LYS A 87 3.22 9.95 -25.88
C LYS A 87 3.55 8.49 -25.63
N MET A 88 2.77 7.86 -24.78
CA MET A 88 2.89 6.42 -24.50
C MET A 88 2.31 5.65 -25.70
N THR A 89 3.19 5.17 -26.56
CA THR A 89 2.82 4.27 -27.65
C THR A 89 2.59 2.87 -27.09
N ALA A 90 2.01 1.98 -27.87
CA ALA A 90 1.80 0.58 -27.47
C ALA A 90 3.13 -0.07 -27.06
N LYS A 91 4.20 0.18 -27.83
CA LYS A 91 5.53 -0.33 -27.53
C LYS A 91 6.06 0.17 -26.18
N ARG A 92 5.88 1.46 -25.91
CA ARG A 92 6.35 2.06 -24.64
C ARG A 92 5.54 1.59 -23.46
N LYS A 93 4.25 1.32 -23.64
CA LYS A 93 3.42 0.72 -22.60
C LYS A 93 3.92 -0.67 -22.24
N GLU A 94 4.28 -1.48 -23.23
CA GLU A 94 4.85 -2.81 -22.99
C GLU A 94 6.18 -2.73 -22.25
N GLU A 95 7.05 -1.80 -22.66
CA GLU A 95 8.34 -1.58 -21.98
C GLU A 95 8.13 -1.16 -20.51
N PHE A 96 7.16 -0.29 -20.26
CA PHE A 96 6.85 0.17 -18.92
C PHE A 96 6.26 -0.96 -18.07
N GLU A 97 5.36 -1.77 -18.63
CA GLU A 97 4.79 -2.93 -17.94
C GLU A 97 5.89 -3.92 -17.54
N GLN A 98 6.85 -4.15 -18.43
CA GLN A 98 7.99 -5.00 -18.14
C GLN A 98 8.85 -4.40 -17.03
N LEU A 99 9.09 -3.10 -17.06
CA LEU A 99 9.83 -2.40 -16.03
C LEU A 99 9.16 -2.57 -14.65
N MET A 100 7.84 -2.41 -14.59
CA MET A 100 7.09 -2.60 -13.34
C MET A 100 7.18 -4.05 -12.86
N SER A 101 7.06 -5.01 -13.78
CA SER A 101 7.12 -6.43 -13.44
C SER A 101 8.48 -6.82 -12.87
N ASP A 102 9.54 -6.18 -13.33
CA ASP A 102 10.90 -6.47 -12.89
C ASP A 102 11.31 -5.68 -11.64
N ASP A 103 10.54 -4.66 -11.26
CA ASP A 103 10.88 -3.83 -10.12
C ASP A 103 10.75 -4.61 -8.81
N SER A 104 11.82 -4.68 -8.04
CA SER A 104 11.86 -5.46 -6.79
C SER A 104 10.91 -4.90 -5.72
N ILE A 105 10.72 -3.59 -5.70
CA ILE A 105 9.84 -2.93 -4.73
C ILE A 105 8.37 -3.26 -5.05
N CYS A 106 8.00 -3.18 -6.33
CA CYS A 106 6.64 -3.57 -6.76
C CYS A 106 6.38 -5.05 -6.46
N LYS A 107 7.33 -5.92 -6.72
CA LYS A 107 7.22 -7.34 -6.41
C LYS A 107 7.00 -7.58 -4.92
N PHE A 108 7.76 -6.86 -4.08
CA PHE A 108 7.62 -6.95 -2.63
C PHE A 108 6.21 -6.56 -2.16
N TYR A 109 5.69 -5.44 -2.64
CA TYR A 109 4.35 -5.00 -2.24
C TYR A 109 3.25 -5.95 -2.75
N ASN A 110 3.40 -6.47 -3.96
CA ASN A 110 2.44 -7.43 -4.50
C ASN A 110 2.44 -8.73 -3.69
N GLU A 111 3.61 -9.19 -3.28
CA GLU A 111 3.72 -10.38 -2.44
C GLU A 111 3.11 -10.14 -1.05
N LEU A 112 3.33 -8.97 -0.48
CA LEU A 112 2.75 -8.59 0.80
C LEU A 112 1.21 -8.57 0.70
N LEU A 113 0.64 -8.03 -0.39
CA LEU A 113 -0.79 -8.06 -0.63
C LEU A 113 -1.33 -9.49 -0.66
N LYS A 114 -0.61 -10.41 -1.28
CA LYS A 114 -1.00 -11.83 -1.28
C LYS A 114 -1.00 -12.42 0.12
N LYS A 115 -0.01 -12.09 0.92
CA LYS A 115 0.09 -12.60 2.30
C LYS A 115 -1.00 -12.04 3.21
N ILE A 116 -1.36 -10.78 3.03
CA ILE A 116 -2.47 -10.18 3.77
C ILE A 116 -3.77 -10.91 3.43
N GLY A 117 -3.89 -11.36 2.20
CA GLY A 117 -5.04 -12.11 1.73
C GLY A 117 -6.08 -11.25 1.02
N ALA A 118 -6.98 -11.91 0.44
CA ALA A 118 -8.06 -11.26 -0.29
C ALA A 118 -9.18 -10.83 0.65
#